data_ddfb9c40ae1a7ca0773dd3b23e798a43
#
_entry.id   ddfb9c40ae1a7ca0773dd3b23e798a43
#
_cell.length_a   1.000
_cell.length_b   1.000
_cell.length_c   1.000
_cell.angle_alpha   90.00
_cell.angle_beta   90.00
_cell.angle_gamma   90.00
#
_symmetry.space_group_name_H-M   'P 1'
#
loop_
_entity.id
_entity.type
_entity.pdbx_description
1 polymer ?
#
loop_
_entity_poly.entity_id
_entity_poly.type
_entity_poly.pdbx_seq_one_letter_code
_entity_poly.pdbx_strand_id
1 'polypeptide(L)'
;MGYAGTRIMCDADSHIMETFDFVTDHADPDIRDSIPKLKLGGAGRLAEKAIANALARREDPSKADELRANIIGGAKGWGAYGAFDPAERRVALDDLGFARQLVFPTFAPTQFVGATDDKLKYGGARAYNRAMGAFWAGDARRRGIAVRPR
;
A
#
# COMPACT_ATOMS: atom_id res chain seq x y z
N MET A 1 -24.25 -8.84 -0.32
CA MET A 1 -24.28 -7.37 -0.20
C MET A 1 -22.95 -6.95 0.44
N GLY A 2 -22.28 -5.92 -0.09
CA GLY A 2 -21.06 -5.38 0.52
C GLY A 2 -21.36 -4.73 1.89
N TYR A 3 -20.31 -4.44 2.66
CA TYR A 3 -20.40 -3.79 3.99
C TYR A 3 -21.21 -2.48 3.97
N ALA A 4 -21.10 -1.70 2.91
CA ALA A 4 -21.84 -0.45 2.75
C ALA A 4 -23.36 -0.64 2.58
N GLY A 5 -23.82 -1.81 2.17
CA GLY A 5 -25.23 -2.04 1.80
C GLY A 5 -25.63 -1.15 0.63
N THR A 6 -26.70 -0.37 0.81
CA THR A 6 -27.17 0.61 -0.19
C THR A 6 -26.63 2.03 0.01
N ARG A 7 -25.77 2.24 1.02
CA ARG A 7 -25.21 3.56 1.34
C ARG A 7 -24.02 3.88 0.45
N ILE A 8 -23.90 5.16 0.05
CA ILE A 8 -22.66 5.67 -0.55
C ILE A 8 -21.68 5.93 0.59
N MET A 9 -20.65 5.09 0.73
CA MET A 9 -19.63 5.21 1.75
C MET A 9 -18.26 5.55 1.15
N CYS A 10 -17.54 6.43 1.84
CA CYS A 10 -16.16 6.76 1.51
C CYS A 10 -15.30 6.39 2.71
N ASP A 11 -14.19 5.70 2.46
CA ASP A 11 -13.19 5.42 3.46
C ASP A 11 -12.16 6.55 3.46
N ALA A 12 -12.07 7.30 4.56
CA ALA A 12 -11.21 8.47 4.69
C ALA A 12 -9.94 8.19 5.51
N ASP A 13 -9.72 6.96 5.96
CA ASP A 13 -8.59 6.57 6.81
C ASP A 13 -8.03 5.20 6.42
N SER A 14 -7.89 4.98 5.14
CA SER A 14 -7.25 3.77 4.64
C SER A 14 -5.73 3.91 4.60
N HIS A 15 -5.04 2.80 4.76
CA HIS A 15 -3.59 2.74 4.67
C HIS A 15 -3.13 1.75 3.59
N ILE A 16 -1.99 2.07 2.97
CA ILE A 16 -1.21 1.08 2.24
C ILE A 16 -0.20 0.46 3.19
N MET A 17 0.03 -0.84 3.08
CA MET A 17 1.11 -1.54 3.78
C MET A 17 2.26 -1.69 2.79
N GLU A 18 3.17 -0.73 2.78
CA GLU A 18 4.23 -0.68 1.77
C GLU A 18 5.13 -1.92 1.83
N THR A 19 5.53 -2.41 0.67
CA THR A 19 6.55 -3.46 0.52
C THR A 19 7.95 -2.89 0.76
N PHE A 20 8.95 -3.76 0.95
CA PHE A 20 10.32 -3.33 1.24
C PHE A 20 10.91 -2.42 0.15
N ASP A 21 10.56 -2.68 -1.10
CA ASP A 21 11.09 -2.00 -2.27
C ASP A 21 10.16 -0.90 -2.80
N PHE A 22 9.07 -0.62 -2.08
CA PHE A 22 8.01 0.31 -2.52
C PHE A 22 8.53 1.68 -2.98
N VAL A 23 9.51 2.24 -2.26
CA VAL A 23 10.15 3.53 -2.64
C VAL A 23 11.28 3.32 -3.64
N THR A 24 12.13 2.33 -3.42
CA THR A 24 13.35 2.12 -4.25
C THR A 24 13.02 1.74 -5.68
N ASP A 25 11.95 0.98 -5.93
CA ASP A 25 11.51 0.62 -7.28
C ASP A 25 11.12 1.83 -8.14
N HIS A 26 10.74 2.92 -7.49
CA HIS A 26 10.30 4.16 -8.14
C HIS A 26 11.32 5.31 -8.01
N ALA A 27 12.50 5.02 -7.45
CA ALA A 27 13.54 6.01 -7.22
C ALA A 27 14.34 6.33 -8.48
N ASP A 28 14.76 7.58 -8.58
CA ASP A 28 15.73 8.00 -9.60
C ASP A 28 17.04 7.22 -9.38
N PRO A 29 17.77 6.83 -10.45
CA PRO A 29 18.96 5.99 -10.34
C PRO A 29 20.02 6.56 -9.40
N ASP A 30 20.16 7.88 -9.34
CA ASP A 30 21.18 8.60 -8.60
C ASP A 30 20.93 8.67 -7.08
N ILE A 31 19.75 8.24 -6.61
CA ILE A 31 19.41 8.21 -5.18
C ILE A 31 18.99 6.81 -4.70
N ARG A 32 18.72 5.89 -5.61
CA ARG A 32 18.13 4.59 -5.30
C ARG A 32 18.90 3.86 -4.20
N ASP A 33 20.20 3.77 -4.36
CA ASP A 33 21.07 3.06 -3.42
C ASP A 33 21.28 3.81 -2.09
N SER A 34 20.93 5.11 -2.06
CA SER A 34 21.00 5.94 -0.86
C SER A 34 19.76 5.86 0.01
N ILE A 35 18.65 5.33 -0.53
CA ILE A 35 17.39 5.18 0.23
C ILE A 35 17.59 4.05 1.27
N PRO A 36 17.44 4.35 2.56
CA PRO A 36 17.58 3.34 3.60
C PRO A 36 16.55 2.22 3.42
N LYS A 37 16.91 0.99 3.73
CA LYS A 37 15.95 -0.12 3.76
C LYS A 37 14.83 0.18 4.75
N LEU A 38 13.60 -0.19 4.37
CA LEU A 38 12.45 -0.05 5.24
C LEU A 38 12.63 -0.90 6.51
N LYS A 39 12.60 -0.25 7.66
CA LYS A 39 12.80 -0.90 8.95
C LYS A 39 11.45 -1.19 9.60
N LEU A 40 11.05 -2.43 9.63
CA LEU A 40 9.78 -2.90 10.22
C LEU A 40 9.96 -3.56 11.60
N GLY A 41 11.18 -3.57 12.14
CA GLY A 41 11.49 -4.20 13.41
C GLY A 41 11.02 -5.67 13.46
N GLY A 42 10.34 -6.06 14.54
CA GLY A 42 9.82 -7.42 14.70
C GLY A 42 8.72 -7.81 13.70
N ALA A 43 8.09 -6.84 13.03
CA ALA A 43 7.08 -7.10 12.01
C ALA A 43 7.66 -7.53 10.65
N GLY A 44 8.97 -7.44 10.44
CA GLY A 44 9.61 -7.73 9.15
C GLY A 44 9.30 -9.14 8.63
N ARG A 45 9.43 -10.17 9.47
CA ARG A 45 9.12 -11.57 9.09
C ARG A 45 7.65 -11.79 8.75
N LEU A 46 6.76 -11.09 9.43
CA LEU A 46 5.32 -11.16 9.14
C LEU A 46 5.02 -10.50 7.80
N ALA A 47 5.65 -9.37 7.51
CA ALA A 47 5.54 -8.69 6.22
C ALA A 47 6.07 -9.58 5.09
N GLU A 48 7.25 -10.17 5.20
CA GLU A 48 7.82 -11.09 4.21
C GLU A 48 6.87 -12.24 3.89
N LYS A 49 6.35 -12.92 4.93
CA LYS A 49 5.39 -14.01 4.76
C LYS A 49 4.09 -13.55 4.08
N ALA A 50 3.57 -12.39 4.46
CA ALA A 50 2.34 -11.84 3.89
C ALA A 50 2.52 -11.45 2.42
N ILE A 51 3.67 -10.86 2.07
CA ILE A 51 4.02 -10.52 0.69
C ILE A 51 4.13 -11.80 -0.15
N ALA A 52 4.84 -12.82 0.34
CA ALA A 52 4.94 -14.11 -0.36
C ALA A 52 3.57 -14.76 -0.59
N ASN A 53 2.69 -14.73 0.41
CA ASN A 53 1.32 -15.23 0.28
C ASN A 53 0.50 -14.44 -0.77
N ALA A 54 0.65 -13.11 -0.82
CA ALA A 54 -0.05 -12.30 -1.83
C ALA A 54 0.44 -12.61 -3.25
N LEU A 55 1.75 -12.81 -3.44
CA LEU A 55 2.29 -13.25 -4.72
C LEU A 55 1.72 -14.63 -5.12
N ALA A 56 1.64 -15.57 -4.18
CA ALA A 56 1.05 -16.89 -4.44
C ALA A 56 -0.45 -16.81 -4.82
N ARG A 57 -1.20 -15.82 -4.31
CA ARG A 57 -2.60 -15.59 -4.71
C ARG A 57 -2.74 -15.06 -6.14
N ARG A 58 -1.73 -14.37 -6.67
CA ARG A 58 -1.73 -13.95 -8.08
C ARG A 58 -1.66 -15.15 -9.03
N GLU A 59 -0.92 -16.20 -8.63
CA GLU A 59 -0.80 -17.45 -9.40
C GLU A 59 -2.05 -18.36 -9.23
N ASP A 60 -2.71 -18.27 -8.08
CA ASP A 60 -3.88 -19.09 -7.75
C ASP A 60 -4.96 -18.22 -7.06
N PRO A 61 -5.86 -17.60 -7.82
CA PRO A 61 -6.90 -16.74 -7.27
C PRO A 61 -7.85 -17.40 -6.26
N SER A 62 -7.99 -18.74 -6.28
CA SER A 62 -8.83 -19.45 -5.30
C SER A 62 -8.37 -19.26 -3.87
N LYS A 63 -7.07 -19.02 -3.66
CA LYS A 63 -6.49 -18.68 -2.35
C LYS A 63 -6.94 -17.34 -1.79
N ALA A 64 -7.58 -16.50 -2.59
CA ALA A 64 -8.13 -15.23 -2.14
C ALA A 64 -9.53 -15.36 -1.51
N ASP A 65 -10.25 -16.43 -1.81
CA ASP A 65 -11.69 -16.54 -1.49
C ASP A 65 -11.94 -16.52 0.03
N GLU A 66 -11.11 -17.19 0.81
CA GLU A 66 -11.22 -17.16 2.28
C GLU A 66 -11.00 -15.74 2.86
N LEU A 67 -9.99 -15.03 2.35
CA LEU A 67 -9.70 -13.65 2.77
C LEU A 67 -10.83 -12.70 2.40
N ARG A 68 -11.40 -12.85 1.21
CA ARG A 68 -12.53 -12.06 0.72
C ARG A 68 -13.79 -12.34 1.52
N ALA A 69 -14.09 -13.60 1.81
CA ALA A 69 -15.23 -14.01 2.63
C ALA A 69 -15.20 -13.38 4.03
N ASN A 70 -14.01 -13.14 4.57
CA ASN A 70 -13.82 -12.54 5.90
C ASN A 70 -13.05 -11.20 5.85
N ILE A 71 -13.32 -10.37 4.85
CA ILE A 71 -12.56 -9.14 4.58
C ILE A 71 -12.63 -8.13 5.74
N ILE A 72 -13.70 -8.11 6.52
CA ILE A 72 -13.89 -7.20 7.64
C ILE A 72 -13.21 -7.72 8.91
N GLY A 73 -13.46 -8.97 9.26
CA GLY A 73 -12.99 -9.59 10.50
C GLY A 73 -11.65 -10.31 10.41
N GLY A 74 -11.16 -10.53 9.19
CA GLY A 74 -10.01 -11.37 8.89
C GLY A 74 -8.65 -10.72 9.10
N ALA A 75 -7.68 -11.15 8.31
CA ALA A 75 -6.28 -10.70 8.37
C ALA A 75 -6.15 -9.17 8.27
N LYS A 76 -5.18 -8.62 9.01
CA LYS A 76 -4.86 -7.18 9.06
C LYS A 76 -3.41 -6.94 8.63
N GLY A 77 -3.05 -5.67 8.48
CA GLY A 77 -1.71 -5.27 8.05
C GLY A 77 -1.37 -5.85 6.68
N TRP A 78 -0.14 -6.32 6.48
CA TRP A 78 0.29 -6.93 5.21
C TRP A 78 -0.50 -8.18 4.81
N GLY A 79 -1.11 -8.88 5.77
CA GLY A 79 -1.93 -10.06 5.49
C GLY A 79 -3.32 -9.77 4.95
N ALA A 80 -3.81 -8.53 5.06
CA ALA A 80 -5.14 -8.15 4.59
C ALA A 80 -5.21 -8.21 3.06
N TYR A 81 -6.37 -8.59 2.55
CA TYR A 81 -6.62 -8.58 1.12
C TYR A 81 -6.57 -7.15 0.56
N GLY A 82 -5.72 -6.91 -0.42
CA GLY A 82 -5.50 -5.60 -0.99
C GLY A 82 -4.64 -4.65 -0.14
N ALA A 83 -3.86 -5.16 0.83
CA ALA A 83 -3.00 -4.34 1.69
C ALA A 83 -1.99 -3.49 0.92
N PHE A 84 -1.35 -4.07 -0.11
CA PHE A 84 -0.34 -3.42 -0.97
C PHE A 84 -0.50 -3.76 -2.45
N ASP A 85 -1.30 -4.75 -2.79
CA ASP A 85 -1.55 -5.13 -4.18
C ASP A 85 -2.69 -4.28 -4.77
N PRO A 86 -2.46 -3.52 -5.86
CA PRO A 86 -3.46 -2.65 -6.43
C PRO A 86 -4.64 -3.40 -7.07
N ALA A 87 -4.43 -4.63 -7.57
CA ALA A 87 -5.49 -5.45 -8.15
C ALA A 87 -6.40 -6.03 -7.07
N GLU A 88 -5.81 -6.60 -6.00
CA GLU A 88 -6.57 -7.05 -4.84
C GLU A 88 -7.34 -5.89 -4.18
N ARG A 89 -6.72 -4.69 -4.07
CA ARG A 89 -7.38 -3.51 -3.48
C ARG A 89 -8.62 -3.10 -4.26
N ARG A 90 -8.61 -3.22 -5.57
CA ARG A 90 -9.78 -2.93 -6.41
C ARG A 90 -10.94 -3.86 -6.06
N VAL A 91 -10.67 -5.16 -5.98
CA VAL A 91 -11.67 -6.16 -5.60
C VAL A 91 -12.15 -5.95 -4.16
N ALA A 92 -11.23 -5.63 -3.22
CA ALA A 92 -11.59 -5.31 -1.85
C ALA A 92 -12.56 -4.13 -1.73
N LEU A 93 -12.38 -3.08 -2.54
CA LEU A 93 -13.32 -1.95 -2.58
C LEU A 93 -14.72 -2.37 -3.08
N ASP A 94 -14.76 -3.27 -4.06
CA ASP A 94 -16.03 -3.82 -4.57
C ASP A 94 -16.72 -4.67 -3.51
N ASP A 95 -15.99 -5.58 -2.86
CA ASP A 95 -16.51 -6.46 -1.81
C ASP A 95 -17.01 -5.67 -0.58
N LEU A 96 -16.33 -4.59 -0.21
CA LEU A 96 -16.72 -3.69 0.87
C LEU A 96 -17.83 -2.72 0.47
N GLY A 97 -17.98 -2.42 -0.82
CA GLY A 97 -18.95 -1.47 -1.36
C GLY A 97 -18.56 -0.01 -1.13
N PHE A 98 -17.28 0.31 -1.04
CA PHE A 98 -16.82 1.69 -0.91
C PHE A 98 -16.83 2.42 -2.26
N ALA A 99 -17.48 3.58 -2.30
CA ALA A 99 -17.49 4.43 -3.47
C ALA A 99 -16.16 5.15 -3.71
N ARG A 100 -15.44 5.50 -2.65
CA ARG A 100 -14.13 6.18 -2.69
C ARG A 100 -13.28 5.80 -1.49
N GLN A 101 -11.96 5.96 -1.67
CA GLN A 101 -10.98 5.70 -0.62
C GLN A 101 -9.86 6.74 -0.67
N LEU A 102 -9.53 7.32 0.49
CA LEU A 102 -8.32 8.11 0.70
C LEU A 102 -7.27 7.23 1.35
N VAL A 103 -6.11 7.11 0.72
CA VAL A 103 -5.06 6.16 1.15
C VAL A 103 -3.86 6.90 1.69
N PHE A 104 -3.50 6.63 2.93
CA PHE A 104 -2.35 7.16 3.63
C PHE A 104 -1.14 6.21 3.56
N PRO A 105 0.08 6.77 3.67
CA PRO A 105 1.26 5.96 3.92
C PRO A 105 1.23 5.37 5.33
N THR A 106 1.96 4.27 5.52
CA THR A 106 2.16 3.68 6.85
C THR A 106 3.62 3.83 7.31
N PHE A 107 4.58 3.35 6.54
CA PHE A 107 5.98 3.28 6.94
C PHE A 107 6.95 3.97 5.99
N ALA A 108 6.72 3.93 4.69
CA ALA A 108 7.68 4.34 3.68
C ALA A 108 8.22 5.78 3.86
N PRO A 109 7.44 6.79 4.30
CA PRO A 109 7.97 8.13 4.52
C PRO A 109 9.12 8.18 5.54
N THR A 110 9.19 7.23 6.47
CA THR A 110 10.28 7.16 7.46
C THR A 110 11.66 6.97 6.84
N GLN A 111 11.72 6.49 5.59
CA GLN A 111 12.97 6.26 4.89
C GLN A 111 13.66 7.55 4.44
N PHE A 112 12.93 8.67 4.32
CA PHE A 112 13.49 9.89 3.73
C PHE A 112 13.06 11.20 4.40
N VAL A 113 11.89 11.28 5.05
CA VAL A 113 11.36 12.56 5.58
C VAL A 113 12.29 13.20 6.61
N GLY A 114 12.96 12.40 7.45
CA GLY A 114 13.93 12.86 8.44
C GLY A 114 15.37 13.01 7.93
N ALA A 115 15.62 12.82 6.63
CA ALA A 115 16.97 12.94 6.09
C ALA A 115 17.47 14.40 6.16
N THR A 116 18.75 14.58 6.53
CA THR A 116 19.43 15.89 6.51
C THR A 116 19.95 16.24 5.12
N ASP A 117 20.21 15.23 4.29
CA ASP A 117 20.55 15.41 2.88
C ASP A 117 19.29 15.70 2.05
N ASP A 118 19.22 16.87 1.48
CA ASP A 118 18.11 17.32 0.66
C ASP A 118 17.91 16.44 -0.59
N LYS A 119 18.97 15.91 -1.17
CA LYS A 119 18.90 15.03 -2.33
C LYS A 119 18.10 13.76 -1.97
N LEU A 120 18.42 13.13 -0.84
CA LEU A 120 17.68 11.98 -0.33
C LEU A 120 16.26 12.35 0.08
N LYS A 121 16.09 13.45 0.82
CA LYS A 121 14.78 13.89 1.31
C LYS A 121 13.78 14.13 0.16
N TYR A 122 14.13 14.97 -0.79
CA TYR A 122 13.22 15.31 -1.90
C TYR A 122 13.18 14.24 -2.98
N GLY A 123 14.29 13.53 -3.20
CA GLY A 123 14.32 12.40 -4.11
C GLY A 123 13.45 11.23 -3.62
N GLY A 124 13.53 10.91 -2.34
CA GLY A 124 12.69 9.91 -1.68
C GLY A 124 11.20 10.28 -1.76
N ALA A 125 10.86 11.56 -1.53
CA ALA A 125 9.48 12.04 -1.66
C ALA A 125 8.95 11.91 -3.10
N ARG A 126 9.76 12.22 -4.12
CA ARG A 126 9.37 12.02 -5.51
C ARG A 126 9.16 10.55 -5.83
N ALA A 127 10.08 9.67 -5.38
CA ALA A 127 9.96 8.22 -5.56
C ALA A 127 8.69 7.68 -4.90
N TYR A 128 8.44 8.05 -3.65
CA TYR A 128 7.23 7.68 -2.93
C TYR A 128 5.95 8.14 -3.67
N ASN A 129 5.91 9.39 -4.12
CA ASN A 129 4.73 9.91 -4.82
C ASN A 129 4.49 9.19 -6.15
N ARG A 130 5.55 8.76 -6.87
CA ARG A 130 5.43 7.89 -8.05
C ARG A 130 4.90 6.51 -7.70
N ALA A 131 5.41 5.90 -6.62
CA ALA A 131 4.94 4.61 -6.12
C ALA A 131 3.45 4.63 -5.76
N MET A 132 3.03 5.67 -5.04
CA MET A 132 1.61 5.88 -4.74
C MET A 132 0.80 6.10 -6.01
N GLY A 133 1.28 6.89 -6.96
CA GLY A 133 0.66 7.07 -8.27
C GLY A 133 0.43 5.74 -8.99
N ALA A 134 1.42 4.85 -8.99
CA ALA A 134 1.32 3.51 -9.56
C ALA A 134 0.29 2.63 -8.81
N PHE A 135 0.27 2.70 -7.46
CA PHE A 135 -0.66 1.92 -6.65
C PHE A 135 -2.13 2.24 -6.93
N TRP A 136 -2.49 3.49 -7.18
CA TRP A 136 -3.88 3.85 -7.49
C TRP A 136 -4.18 4.01 -8.98
N ALA A 137 -3.22 3.82 -9.85
CA ALA A 137 -3.43 3.88 -11.29
C ALA A 137 -4.53 2.89 -11.73
N GLY A 138 -5.40 3.35 -12.62
CA GLY A 138 -6.48 2.53 -13.18
C GLY A 138 -7.71 2.36 -12.29
N ASP A 139 -7.80 3.01 -11.12
CA ASP A 139 -9.02 3.06 -10.32
C ASP A 139 -9.28 4.47 -9.76
N ALA A 140 -10.22 5.19 -10.39
CA ALA A 140 -10.55 6.57 -10.03
C ALA A 140 -11.18 6.73 -8.64
N ARG A 141 -11.57 5.66 -7.98
CA ARG A 141 -12.12 5.67 -6.61
C ARG A 141 -11.04 5.90 -5.56
N ARG A 142 -9.79 5.63 -5.89
CA ARG A 142 -8.66 5.78 -4.96
C ARG A 142 -7.98 7.13 -5.13
N ARG A 143 -7.62 7.74 -4.03
CA ARG A 143 -6.77 8.93 -3.96
C ARG A 143 -5.73 8.71 -2.88
N GLY A 144 -4.50 9.05 -3.16
CA GLY A 144 -3.43 8.93 -2.19
C GLY A 144 -2.98 10.28 -1.66
N ILE A 145 -2.32 10.25 -0.52
CA ILE A 145 -1.68 11.40 0.06
C ILE A 145 -0.26 11.52 -0.50
N ALA A 146 0.02 12.65 -1.15
CA ALA A 146 1.37 12.99 -1.57
C ALA A 146 2.19 13.50 -0.38
N VAL A 147 3.47 13.12 -0.33
CA VAL A 147 4.42 13.61 0.68
C VAL A 147 5.19 14.79 0.09
N ARG A 148 5.22 15.90 0.83
CA ARG A 148 6.05 17.06 0.56
C ARG A 148 6.86 17.39 1.80
N PRO A 149 8.15 17.03 1.85
CA PRO A 149 9.03 17.42 2.96
C PRO A 149 9.16 18.94 3.07
N ARG A 150 9.31 19.43 4.28
CA ARG A 150 9.61 20.84 4.57
C ARG A 150 11.10 21.03 4.69
#